data_ee35f32b803e1a66d3125198a19df219
#
_entry.id   ee35f32b803e1a66d3125198a19df219
#
_cell.length_a   1.000
_cell.length_b   1.000
_cell.length_c   1.000
_cell.angle_alpha   90.00
_cell.angle_beta   90.00
_cell.angle_gamma   90.00
#
_symmetry.space_group_name_H-M   'P 1'
#
loop_
_entity.id
_entity.type
_entity.pdbx_description
1 polymer ?
#
loop_
_entity_poly.entity_id
_entity_poly.type
_entity_poly.pdbx_seq_one_letter_code
_entity_poly.pdbx_strand_id
1 'polypeptide(L)'
;MKRIYVVICLMGFCLSLYAQDAIIFRDGRVKPVKIIQVNNDKTLYKDSGDKMAAEEFVENTQLFMLKFKTRGNVVFNSKGERVYTVSEHTQIPKDAIVIYYKDGKEVPAYSLTMDANVVTFSKSKKDKGNPVLAQKTDIFMICYPDGTRDILTNLAMEEQKEREREATALRKKAEREAEIADSIQKASTAEESALAKSPRKATIVTKKGARMKVWVCSETATVVSYKKTNTPKAPIFQMSKAKIKDIIY
;
A
#
# COMPACT_ATOMS: atom_id res chain seq x y z
N MET A 1 -51.86 -15.80 -23.23
CA MET A 1 -51.06 -16.79 -22.51
C MET A 1 -49.55 -16.72 -22.80
N LYS A 2 -49.06 -16.29 -23.96
CA LYS A 2 -47.61 -16.20 -24.25
C LYS A 2 -46.82 -15.16 -23.42
N ARG A 3 -47.47 -14.11 -22.91
CA ARG A 3 -46.77 -13.05 -22.12
C ARG A 3 -46.46 -13.45 -20.69
N ILE A 4 -47.13 -14.45 -20.13
CA ILE A 4 -46.90 -14.93 -18.74
C ILE A 4 -45.64 -15.77 -18.65
N TYR A 5 -45.28 -16.52 -19.69
CA TYR A 5 -44.06 -17.36 -19.72
C TYR A 5 -42.76 -16.53 -19.75
N VAL A 6 -42.77 -15.35 -20.37
CA VAL A 6 -41.60 -14.46 -20.43
C VAL A 6 -41.30 -13.86 -19.07
N VAL A 7 -42.32 -13.50 -18.28
CA VAL A 7 -42.13 -12.98 -16.91
C VAL A 7 -41.63 -14.05 -15.96
N ILE A 8 -42.11 -15.29 -16.10
CA ILE A 8 -41.65 -16.41 -15.28
C ILE A 8 -40.19 -16.79 -15.60
N CYS A 9 -39.75 -16.72 -16.88
CA CYS A 9 -38.36 -16.95 -17.24
C CYS A 9 -37.43 -15.85 -16.72
N LEU A 10 -37.84 -14.59 -16.67
CA LEU A 10 -37.04 -13.50 -16.11
C LEU A 10 -36.90 -13.60 -14.57
N MET A 11 -37.94 -14.04 -13.88
CA MET A 11 -37.87 -14.27 -12.40
C MET A 11 -37.04 -15.48 -12.02
N GLY A 12 -36.91 -16.50 -12.89
CA GLY A 12 -36.10 -17.70 -12.60
C GLY A 12 -34.59 -17.46 -12.60
N PHE A 13 -34.10 -16.40 -13.24
CA PHE A 13 -32.68 -16.14 -13.40
C PHE A 13 -32.01 -15.52 -12.14
N CYS A 14 -32.80 -14.87 -11.27
CA CYS A 14 -32.26 -14.22 -10.08
C CYS A 14 -32.00 -15.15 -8.88
N LEU A 15 -32.50 -16.39 -8.88
CA LEU A 15 -32.43 -17.30 -7.74
C LEU A 15 -31.19 -18.19 -7.68
N SER A 16 -30.35 -18.19 -8.73
CA SER A 16 -29.22 -19.13 -8.84
C SER A 16 -27.90 -18.65 -8.20
N LEU A 17 -27.80 -17.38 -7.81
CA LEU A 17 -26.55 -16.81 -7.27
C LEU A 17 -26.15 -17.37 -5.89
N TYR A 18 -27.10 -17.88 -5.10
CA TYR A 18 -26.80 -18.43 -3.76
C TYR A 18 -26.36 -19.90 -3.75
N ALA A 19 -26.48 -20.59 -4.88
CA ALA A 19 -26.20 -22.03 -4.97
C ALA A 19 -24.87 -22.37 -5.67
N GLN A 20 -24.09 -21.39 -6.05
CA GLN A 20 -22.86 -21.56 -6.84
C GLN A 20 -21.69 -20.85 -6.16
N ASP A 21 -20.47 -21.24 -6.54
CA ASP A 21 -19.30 -20.46 -6.16
C ASP A 21 -19.37 -19.10 -6.83
N ALA A 22 -18.77 -18.09 -6.21
CA ALA A 22 -18.73 -16.74 -6.78
C ALA A 22 -17.37 -16.08 -6.50
N ILE A 23 -16.94 -15.27 -7.45
CA ILE A 23 -15.83 -14.35 -7.30
C ILE A 23 -16.38 -12.97 -6.99
N ILE A 24 -15.94 -12.36 -5.91
CA ILE A 24 -16.22 -10.97 -5.54
C ILE A 24 -14.94 -10.18 -5.78
N PHE A 25 -14.99 -9.25 -6.72
CA PHE A 25 -13.87 -8.38 -7.07
C PHE A 25 -13.76 -7.19 -6.12
N ARG A 26 -12.59 -6.54 -6.05
CA ARG A 26 -12.35 -5.37 -5.21
C ARG A 26 -13.13 -4.11 -5.66
N ASP A 27 -13.61 -4.09 -6.90
CA ASP A 27 -14.49 -3.06 -7.43
C ASP A 27 -15.99 -3.31 -7.16
N GLY A 28 -16.32 -4.39 -6.43
CA GLY A 28 -17.69 -4.77 -6.09
C GLY A 28 -18.40 -5.60 -7.15
N ARG A 29 -17.78 -5.91 -8.28
CA ARG A 29 -18.36 -6.87 -9.23
C ARG A 29 -18.43 -8.25 -8.61
N VAL A 30 -19.51 -8.99 -8.92
CA VAL A 30 -19.66 -10.39 -8.51
C VAL A 30 -19.87 -11.24 -9.77
N LYS A 31 -19.02 -12.25 -9.94
CA LYS A 31 -19.13 -13.21 -11.05
C LYS A 31 -19.46 -14.60 -10.49
N PRO A 32 -20.62 -15.19 -10.84
CA PRO A 32 -20.91 -16.59 -10.51
C PRO A 32 -20.03 -17.49 -11.36
N VAL A 33 -19.32 -18.40 -10.70
CA VAL A 33 -18.33 -19.26 -11.34
C VAL A 33 -18.29 -20.64 -10.69
N LYS A 34 -17.57 -21.57 -11.30
CA LYS A 34 -17.08 -22.78 -10.65
C LYS A 34 -15.58 -22.58 -10.38
N ILE A 35 -15.19 -22.45 -9.14
CA ILE A 35 -13.79 -22.31 -8.74
C ILE A 35 -13.14 -23.69 -8.85
N ILE A 36 -12.05 -23.78 -9.62
CA ILE A 36 -11.30 -25.01 -9.87
C ILE A 36 -10.13 -25.11 -8.91
N GLN A 37 -9.30 -24.07 -8.88
CA GLN A 37 -8.07 -24.05 -8.09
C GLN A 37 -7.75 -22.64 -7.62
N VAL A 38 -7.24 -22.52 -6.40
CA VAL A 38 -6.76 -21.26 -5.83
C VAL A 38 -5.28 -21.39 -5.56
N ASN A 39 -4.45 -20.73 -6.35
CA ASN A 39 -3.00 -20.67 -6.19
C ASN A 39 -2.60 -19.45 -5.35
N ASN A 40 -1.30 -19.20 -5.18
CA ASN A 40 -0.82 -18.06 -4.39
C ASN A 40 -1.01 -16.72 -5.09
N ASP A 41 -0.91 -16.70 -6.42
CA ASP A 41 -0.94 -15.50 -7.27
C ASP A 41 -2.24 -15.36 -8.06
N LYS A 42 -2.89 -16.46 -8.40
CA LYS A 42 -4.06 -16.49 -9.27
C LYS A 42 -5.05 -17.59 -8.90
N THR A 43 -6.31 -17.35 -9.24
CA THR A 43 -7.42 -18.29 -9.09
C THR A 43 -7.91 -18.74 -10.46
N LEU A 44 -7.99 -20.07 -10.64
CA LEU A 44 -8.51 -20.72 -11.84
C LEU A 44 -9.99 -21.02 -11.66
N TYR A 45 -10.81 -20.66 -12.64
CA TYR A 45 -12.25 -20.86 -12.60
C TYR A 45 -12.83 -21.15 -13.99
N LYS A 46 -14.08 -21.62 -14.02
CA LYS A 46 -14.93 -21.69 -15.21
C LYS A 46 -16.20 -20.87 -15.00
N ASP A 47 -16.73 -20.32 -16.08
CA ASP A 47 -18.05 -19.70 -16.03
C ASP A 47 -19.09 -20.74 -15.64
N SER A 48 -19.95 -20.42 -14.69
CA SER A 48 -20.96 -21.38 -14.18
C SER A 48 -22.15 -21.58 -15.13
N GLY A 49 -22.36 -20.62 -16.05
CA GLY A 49 -23.45 -20.66 -17.04
C GLY A 49 -23.18 -21.56 -18.23
N ASP A 50 -21.94 -21.91 -18.49
CA ASP A 50 -21.54 -22.72 -19.65
C ASP A 50 -20.75 -23.96 -19.22
N LYS A 51 -21.31 -25.14 -19.50
CA LYS A 51 -20.65 -26.43 -19.21
C LYS A 51 -19.40 -26.66 -20.07
N MET A 52 -19.30 -26.03 -21.23
CA MET A 52 -18.19 -26.11 -22.17
C MET A 52 -17.22 -24.93 -22.03
N ALA A 53 -17.45 -24.03 -21.07
CA ALA A 53 -16.58 -22.87 -20.85
C ALA A 53 -15.12 -23.27 -20.68
N ALA A 54 -14.25 -22.52 -21.32
CA ALA A 54 -12.81 -22.65 -21.13
C ALA A 54 -12.43 -22.29 -19.70
N GLU A 55 -11.29 -22.80 -19.26
CA GLU A 55 -10.70 -22.38 -18.00
C GLU A 55 -10.13 -20.98 -18.13
N GLU A 56 -10.50 -20.12 -17.22
CA GLU A 56 -10.02 -18.74 -17.10
C GLU A 56 -9.27 -18.59 -15.78
N PHE A 57 -8.38 -17.62 -15.72
CA PHE A 57 -7.74 -17.24 -14.47
C PHE A 57 -7.92 -15.77 -14.19
N VAL A 58 -7.89 -15.43 -12.92
CA VAL A 58 -7.88 -14.05 -12.40
C VAL A 58 -6.77 -13.92 -11.37
N GLU A 59 -6.07 -12.80 -11.37
CA GLU A 59 -5.05 -12.50 -10.37
C GLU A 59 -5.71 -12.26 -9.00
N ASN A 60 -5.13 -12.83 -7.95
CA ASN A 60 -5.68 -12.70 -6.60
C ASN A 60 -5.65 -11.25 -6.09
N THR A 61 -4.79 -10.40 -6.65
CA THR A 61 -4.74 -8.95 -6.37
C THR A 61 -6.01 -8.22 -6.76
N GLN A 62 -6.79 -8.74 -7.72
CA GLN A 62 -8.06 -8.17 -8.15
C GLN A 62 -9.24 -8.65 -7.31
N LEU A 63 -9.02 -9.68 -6.49
CA LEU A 63 -10.07 -10.33 -5.70
C LEU A 63 -10.22 -9.68 -4.33
N PHE A 64 -11.47 -9.49 -3.92
CA PHE A 64 -11.79 -9.25 -2.52
C PHE A 64 -12.06 -10.58 -1.82
N MET A 65 -12.93 -11.44 -2.40
CA MET A 65 -13.34 -12.69 -1.78
C MET A 65 -13.70 -13.75 -2.81
N LEU A 66 -13.38 -14.99 -2.50
CA LEU A 66 -13.96 -16.18 -3.12
C LEU A 66 -15.01 -16.76 -2.21
N LYS A 67 -16.23 -16.86 -2.71
CA LYS A 67 -17.35 -17.47 -2.04
C LYS A 67 -17.55 -18.88 -2.56
N PHE A 68 -17.49 -19.88 -1.68
CA PHE A 68 -17.70 -21.27 -2.05
C PHE A 68 -19.07 -21.77 -1.60
N LYS A 69 -19.68 -22.62 -2.41
CA LYS A 69 -20.98 -23.26 -2.09
C LYS A 69 -20.89 -24.17 -0.87
N THR A 70 -19.79 -24.89 -0.72
CA THR A 70 -19.69 -26.04 0.22
C THR A 70 -18.62 -25.88 1.29
N ARG A 71 -17.81 -24.83 1.22
CA ARG A 71 -16.72 -24.57 2.17
C ARG A 71 -16.69 -23.09 2.54
N GLY A 72 -15.88 -22.74 3.54
CA GLY A 72 -15.70 -21.36 3.97
C GLY A 72 -15.15 -20.45 2.87
N ASN A 73 -15.44 -19.15 2.99
CA ASN A 73 -14.97 -18.14 2.05
C ASN A 73 -13.49 -17.84 2.25
N VAL A 74 -12.81 -17.44 1.18
CA VAL A 74 -11.42 -17.01 1.19
C VAL A 74 -11.36 -15.52 0.87
N VAL A 75 -10.76 -14.72 1.76
CA VAL A 75 -10.60 -13.27 1.61
C VAL A 75 -9.15 -12.96 1.23
N PHE A 76 -8.96 -11.99 0.35
CA PHE A 76 -7.64 -11.56 -0.12
C PHE A 76 -7.36 -10.10 0.28
N ASN A 77 -6.10 -9.80 0.64
CA ASN A 77 -5.61 -8.44 0.80
C ASN A 77 -5.24 -7.82 -0.56
N SER A 78 -4.77 -6.57 -0.56
CA SER A 78 -4.33 -5.86 -1.77
C SER A 78 -3.14 -6.50 -2.49
N LYS A 79 -2.37 -7.32 -1.79
CA LYS A 79 -1.24 -8.06 -2.36
C LYS A 79 -1.64 -9.40 -2.97
N GLY A 80 -2.93 -9.77 -2.89
CA GLY A 80 -3.43 -11.07 -3.32
C GLY A 80 -3.13 -12.21 -2.34
N GLU A 81 -2.69 -11.90 -1.12
CA GLU A 81 -2.44 -12.90 -0.09
C GLU A 81 -3.76 -13.23 0.63
N ARG A 82 -3.93 -14.49 1.00
CA ARG A 82 -5.11 -14.94 1.77
C ARG A 82 -5.01 -14.41 3.20
N VAL A 83 -5.95 -13.56 3.57
CA VAL A 83 -5.95 -12.93 4.90
C VAL A 83 -6.76 -13.75 5.90
N TYR A 84 -7.87 -14.34 5.45
CA TYR A 84 -8.77 -15.07 6.32
C TYR A 84 -9.57 -16.10 5.54
N THR A 85 -9.78 -17.26 6.17
CA THR A 85 -10.72 -18.28 5.70
C THR A 85 -11.82 -18.36 6.75
N VAL A 86 -13.01 -17.89 6.44
CA VAL A 86 -14.18 -18.12 7.31
C VAL A 86 -14.51 -19.59 7.23
N SER A 87 -14.13 -20.34 8.26
CA SER A 87 -14.33 -21.79 8.34
C SER A 87 -15.78 -22.18 8.58
N GLU A 88 -16.60 -21.26 9.06
CA GLU A 88 -18.02 -21.52 9.31
C GLU A 88 -18.87 -20.97 8.17
N HIS A 89 -19.55 -21.89 7.47
CA HIS A 89 -20.67 -21.55 6.61
C HIS A 89 -21.77 -20.96 7.47
N THR A 90 -21.77 -19.65 7.66
CA THR A 90 -22.96 -18.97 8.13
C THR A 90 -24.00 -19.16 7.04
N GLN A 91 -24.98 -20.01 7.27
CA GLN A 91 -26.11 -20.16 6.33
C GLN A 91 -26.88 -18.85 6.34
N ILE A 92 -26.59 -18.01 5.35
CA ILE A 92 -27.31 -16.75 5.17
C ILE A 92 -28.66 -17.09 4.57
N PRO A 93 -29.76 -16.73 5.24
CA PRO A 93 -31.10 -16.92 4.69
C PRO A 93 -31.23 -16.19 3.35
N LYS A 94 -31.94 -16.80 2.40
CA LYS A 94 -32.12 -16.27 1.04
C LYS A 94 -32.82 -14.90 1.00
N ASP A 95 -33.58 -14.59 2.02
CA ASP A 95 -34.34 -13.36 2.17
C ASP A 95 -33.67 -12.31 3.06
N ALA A 96 -32.43 -12.56 3.47
CA ALA A 96 -31.64 -11.60 4.22
C ALA A 96 -30.82 -10.69 3.29
N ILE A 97 -30.68 -9.44 3.70
CA ILE A 97 -29.69 -8.53 3.17
C ILE A 97 -28.34 -9.02 3.69
N VAL A 98 -27.29 -9.00 2.86
CA VAL A 98 -25.93 -9.41 3.27
C VAL A 98 -25.04 -8.18 3.28
N ILE A 99 -24.47 -7.88 4.45
CA ILE A 99 -23.50 -6.80 4.61
C ILE A 99 -22.11 -7.41 4.60
N TYR A 100 -21.28 -7.01 3.63
CA TYR A 100 -19.88 -7.39 3.51
C TYR A 100 -19.01 -6.28 4.10
N TYR A 101 -18.28 -6.59 5.15
CA TYR A 101 -17.29 -5.69 5.73
C TYR A 101 -15.96 -5.78 4.97
N LYS A 102 -15.13 -4.74 5.06
CA LYS A 102 -13.80 -4.69 4.43
C LYS A 102 -12.85 -5.80 4.93
N ASP A 103 -13.05 -6.28 6.14
CA ASP A 103 -12.31 -7.41 6.73
C ASP A 103 -12.76 -8.78 6.22
N GLY A 104 -13.76 -8.83 5.32
CA GLY A 104 -14.32 -10.05 4.77
C GLY A 104 -15.44 -10.68 5.60
N LYS A 105 -15.84 -10.07 6.71
CA LYS A 105 -16.96 -10.55 7.53
C LYS A 105 -18.28 -10.36 6.78
N GLU A 106 -19.11 -11.40 6.77
CA GLU A 106 -20.47 -11.38 6.26
C GLU A 106 -21.47 -11.30 7.41
N VAL A 107 -22.41 -10.38 7.33
CA VAL A 107 -23.46 -10.24 8.36
C VAL A 107 -24.84 -10.20 7.69
N PRO A 108 -25.74 -11.13 8.04
CA PRO A 108 -27.14 -11.06 7.58
C PRO A 108 -27.87 -9.92 8.28
N ALA A 109 -28.69 -9.20 7.52
CA ALA A 109 -29.54 -8.13 8.01
C ALA A 109 -30.94 -8.27 7.48
N TYR A 110 -31.94 -7.93 8.30
CA TYR A 110 -33.37 -8.06 7.96
C TYR A 110 -34.09 -6.72 7.86
N SER A 111 -33.57 -5.69 8.48
CA SER A 111 -33.98 -4.31 8.27
C SER A 111 -32.71 -3.48 8.11
N LEU A 112 -32.73 -2.49 7.25
CA LEU A 112 -31.58 -1.66 6.98
C LEU A 112 -32.03 -0.23 6.71
N THR A 113 -31.38 0.73 7.37
CA THR A 113 -31.49 2.15 7.08
C THR A 113 -30.08 2.72 6.93
N MET A 114 -29.92 3.68 6.03
CA MET A 114 -28.62 4.30 5.75
C MET A 114 -28.71 5.81 5.98
N ASP A 115 -27.91 6.30 6.92
CA ASP A 115 -27.65 7.72 7.11
C ASP A 115 -26.38 8.16 6.36
N ALA A 116 -25.95 9.40 6.54
CA ALA A 116 -24.76 9.93 5.85
C ALA A 116 -23.51 9.05 6.09
N ASN A 117 -23.22 8.64 7.33
CA ASN A 117 -22.00 7.95 7.72
C ASN A 117 -22.22 6.56 8.32
N VAL A 118 -23.47 6.20 8.62
CA VAL A 118 -23.80 5.02 9.41
C VAL A 118 -24.85 4.18 8.68
N VAL A 119 -24.70 2.86 8.78
CA VAL A 119 -25.71 1.86 8.40
C VAL A 119 -26.27 1.26 9.68
N THR A 120 -27.56 1.36 9.85
CA THR A 120 -28.28 0.78 10.98
C THR A 120 -29.08 -0.44 10.49
N PHE A 121 -28.91 -1.58 11.12
CA PHE A 121 -29.59 -2.81 10.71
C PHE A 121 -29.92 -3.74 11.87
N SER A 122 -30.85 -4.67 11.64
CA SER A 122 -31.18 -5.75 12.59
C SER A 122 -30.62 -7.08 12.11
N LYS A 123 -29.99 -7.86 13.00
CA LYS A 123 -29.45 -9.20 12.71
C LYS A 123 -30.52 -10.30 12.70
N SER A 124 -31.71 -10.00 13.20
CA SER A 124 -32.80 -10.98 13.32
C SER A 124 -34.13 -10.34 12.93
N LYS A 125 -35.01 -11.12 12.28
CA LYS A 125 -36.39 -10.71 12.00
C LYS A 125 -37.20 -10.43 13.25
N LYS A 126 -36.88 -11.13 14.36
CA LYS A 126 -37.61 -11.03 15.62
C LYS A 126 -37.09 -9.91 16.52
N ASP A 127 -35.83 -9.51 16.33
CA ASP A 127 -35.12 -8.60 17.23
C ASP A 127 -35.19 -7.16 16.68
N LYS A 128 -36.38 -6.54 16.83
CA LYS A 128 -36.60 -5.14 16.45
C LYS A 128 -36.02 -4.15 17.47
N GLY A 129 -35.55 -4.62 18.64
CA GLY A 129 -35.19 -3.77 19.77
C GLY A 129 -33.71 -3.36 19.89
N ASN A 130 -32.80 -4.07 19.21
CA ASN A 130 -31.36 -3.79 19.30
C ASN A 130 -30.72 -3.65 17.92
N PRO A 131 -30.90 -2.48 17.27
CA PRO A 131 -30.27 -2.24 15.99
C PRO A 131 -28.74 -2.19 16.14
N VAL A 132 -28.04 -2.76 15.18
CA VAL A 132 -26.59 -2.68 15.06
C VAL A 132 -26.24 -1.45 14.23
N LEU A 133 -25.33 -0.65 14.74
CA LEU A 133 -24.77 0.52 14.05
C LEU A 133 -23.41 0.13 13.46
N ALA A 134 -23.21 0.34 12.17
CA ALA A 134 -21.94 0.12 11.50
C ALA A 134 -21.54 1.36 10.72
N GLN A 135 -20.26 1.74 10.79
CA GLN A 135 -19.75 2.84 9.99
C GLN A 135 -19.70 2.43 8.51
N LYS A 136 -20.15 3.31 7.61
CA LYS A 136 -20.06 3.06 6.16
C LYS A 136 -18.62 2.82 5.70
N THR A 137 -17.65 3.45 6.37
CA THR A 137 -16.23 3.28 6.11
C THR A 137 -15.71 1.86 6.34
N ASP A 138 -16.40 1.06 7.16
CA ASP A 138 -16.02 -0.32 7.47
C ASP A 138 -16.69 -1.33 6.55
N ILE A 139 -17.72 -0.88 5.82
CA ILE A 139 -18.52 -1.71 4.92
C ILE A 139 -17.96 -1.59 3.50
N PHE A 140 -17.74 -2.75 2.89
CA PHE A 140 -17.38 -2.83 1.48
C PHE A 140 -18.62 -2.74 0.60
N MET A 141 -19.60 -3.62 0.83
CA MET A 141 -20.76 -3.80 -0.06
C MET A 141 -21.97 -4.30 0.72
N ILE A 142 -23.15 -3.93 0.29
CA ILE A 142 -24.44 -4.46 0.75
C ILE A 142 -25.12 -5.16 -0.44
N CYS A 143 -25.49 -6.42 -0.26
CA CYS A 143 -26.23 -7.20 -1.25
C CYS A 143 -27.66 -7.41 -0.77
N TYR A 144 -28.63 -7.09 -1.62
CA TYR A 144 -30.06 -7.28 -1.34
C TYR A 144 -30.56 -8.63 -1.86
N PRO A 145 -31.68 -9.13 -1.32
CA PRO A 145 -32.26 -10.42 -1.75
C PRO A 145 -32.69 -10.47 -3.22
N ASP A 146 -32.97 -9.32 -3.82
CA ASP A 146 -33.32 -9.19 -5.24
C ASP A 146 -32.09 -9.24 -6.18
N GLY A 147 -30.88 -9.34 -5.63
CA GLY A 147 -29.61 -9.37 -6.35
C GLY A 147 -29.03 -7.97 -6.63
N THR A 148 -29.71 -6.88 -6.24
CA THR A 148 -29.14 -5.54 -6.30
C THR A 148 -28.04 -5.35 -5.27
N ARG A 149 -27.17 -4.35 -5.48
CA ARG A 149 -26.00 -4.12 -4.63
C ARG A 149 -25.68 -2.65 -4.49
N ASP A 150 -25.33 -2.25 -3.27
CA ASP A 150 -24.76 -0.94 -2.96
C ASP A 150 -23.28 -1.12 -2.61
N ILE A 151 -22.40 -0.56 -3.42
CA ILE A 151 -20.96 -0.56 -3.16
C ILE A 151 -20.64 0.72 -2.38
N LEU A 152 -20.37 0.59 -1.07
CA LEU A 152 -20.08 1.73 -0.21
C LEU A 152 -18.61 2.13 -0.30
N THR A 153 -17.73 1.17 -0.58
CA THR A 153 -16.29 1.39 -0.72
C THR A 153 -15.78 0.69 -1.97
N ASN A 154 -15.16 1.45 -2.87
CA ASN A 154 -14.40 0.85 -3.97
C ASN A 154 -12.96 0.62 -3.50
N LEU A 155 -12.67 -0.57 -3.03
CA LEU A 155 -11.36 -0.94 -2.47
C LEU A 155 -10.23 -0.76 -3.49
N ALA A 156 -10.49 -1.02 -4.77
CA ALA A 156 -9.51 -0.81 -5.83
C ALA A 156 -9.11 0.66 -5.98
N MET A 157 -10.08 1.57 -5.91
CA MET A 157 -9.82 3.01 -5.98
C MET A 157 -9.14 3.55 -4.72
N GLU A 158 -9.52 3.06 -3.52
CA GLU A 158 -8.88 3.46 -2.27
C GLU A 158 -7.40 3.10 -2.28
N GLU A 159 -7.08 1.87 -2.68
CA GLU A 159 -5.70 1.37 -2.75
C GLU A 159 -4.87 2.07 -3.82
N GLN A 160 -5.47 2.40 -4.97
CA GLN A 160 -4.77 3.19 -5.97
C GLN A 160 -4.41 4.57 -5.42
N LYS A 161 -5.36 5.24 -4.77
CA LYS A 161 -5.16 6.55 -4.15
C LYS A 161 -4.11 6.53 -3.02
N GLU A 162 -4.06 5.44 -2.26
CA GLU A 162 -3.05 5.26 -1.21
C GLU A 162 -1.66 5.08 -1.83
N ARG A 163 -1.51 4.22 -2.85
CA ARG A 163 -0.26 4.04 -3.61
C ARG A 163 0.24 5.35 -4.24
N GLU A 164 -0.65 6.16 -4.79
CA GLU A 164 -0.31 7.46 -5.35
C GLU A 164 0.17 8.44 -4.27
N ARG A 165 -0.45 8.43 -3.08
CA ARG A 165 -0.02 9.23 -1.93
C ARG A 165 1.34 8.80 -1.42
N GLU A 166 1.59 7.50 -1.28
CA GLU A 166 2.89 6.96 -0.87
C GLU A 166 3.98 7.29 -1.88
N ALA A 167 3.72 7.10 -3.18
CA ALA A 167 4.66 7.45 -4.25
C ALA A 167 5.00 8.94 -4.24
N THR A 168 4.00 9.81 -4.03
CA THR A 168 4.19 11.26 -3.93
C THR A 168 5.00 11.64 -2.69
N ALA A 169 4.74 10.99 -1.55
CA ALA A 169 5.49 11.22 -0.31
C ALA A 169 6.96 10.78 -0.45
N LEU A 170 7.19 9.63 -1.09
CA LEU A 170 8.53 9.11 -1.35
C LEU A 170 9.33 10.04 -2.28
N ARG A 171 8.68 10.54 -3.34
CA ARG A 171 9.28 11.51 -4.26
C ARG A 171 9.68 12.81 -3.56
N LYS A 172 8.79 13.38 -2.76
CA LYS A 172 9.08 14.58 -1.96
C LYS A 172 10.23 14.37 -0.97
N LYS A 173 10.34 13.17 -0.40
CA LYS A 173 11.45 12.82 0.49
C LYS A 173 12.77 12.78 -0.27
N ALA A 174 12.80 12.12 -1.42
CA ALA A 174 13.99 12.05 -2.29
C ALA A 174 14.42 13.44 -2.80
N GLU A 175 13.47 14.30 -3.17
CA GLU A 175 13.76 15.68 -3.58
C GLU A 175 14.42 16.49 -2.45
N ARG A 176 13.92 16.37 -1.19
CA ARG A 176 14.53 17.04 -0.03
C ARG A 176 15.92 16.52 0.28
N GLU A 177 16.14 15.20 0.20
CA GLU A 177 17.46 14.59 0.41
C GLU A 177 18.46 15.05 -0.66
N ALA A 178 18.04 15.17 -1.91
CA ALA A 178 18.85 15.70 -3.02
C ALA A 178 19.20 17.19 -2.81
N GLU A 179 18.25 18.01 -2.35
CA GLU A 179 18.46 19.43 -2.05
C GLU A 179 19.46 19.62 -0.89
N ILE A 180 19.35 18.81 0.16
CA ILE A 180 20.30 18.80 1.28
C ILE A 180 21.68 18.39 0.79
N ALA A 181 21.81 17.35 -0.03
CA ALA A 181 23.07 16.89 -0.57
C ALA A 181 23.75 17.98 -1.45
N ASP A 182 22.98 18.67 -2.32
CA ASP A 182 23.47 19.76 -3.14
C ASP A 182 23.93 20.97 -2.30
N SER A 183 23.18 21.29 -1.24
CA SER A 183 23.56 22.38 -0.33
C SER A 183 24.85 22.07 0.45
N ILE A 184 25.04 20.82 0.90
CA ILE A 184 26.28 20.36 1.57
C ILE A 184 27.45 20.44 0.57
N GLN A 185 27.27 20.01 -0.66
CA GLN A 185 28.31 20.04 -1.68
C GLN A 185 28.71 21.48 -2.06
N LYS A 186 27.73 22.39 -2.18
CA LYS A 186 27.99 23.82 -2.42
C LYS A 186 28.73 24.47 -1.24
N ALA A 187 28.37 24.14 0.00
CA ALA A 187 29.05 24.65 1.18
C ALA A 187 30.51 24.17 1.24
N SER A 188 30.77 22.88 0.97
CA SER A 188 32.14 22.34 0.97
C SER A 188 33.01 22.93 -0.13
N THR A 189 32.44 23.17 -1.32
CA THR A 189 33.18 23.81 -2.45
C THR A 189 33.48 25.29 -2.18
N ALA A 190 32.55 25.99 -1.52
CA ALA A 190 32.75 27.41 -1.15
C ALA A 190 33.83 27.55 -0.06
N GLU A 191 33.86 26.64 0.91
CA GLU A 191 34.88 26.57 1.97
C GLU A 191 36.28 26.28 1.36
N GLU A 192 36.38 25.32 0.45
CA GLU A 192 37.61 24.96 -0.22
C GLU A 192 38.15 26.13 -1.09
N SER A 193 37.27 26.89 -1.76
CA SER A 193 37.64 28.06 -2.56
C SER A 193 38.06 29.29 -1.72
N ALA A 194 37.44 29.47 -0.54
CA ALA A 194 37.81 30.57 0.37
C ALA A 194 39.16 30.32 1.07
N LEU A 195 39.51 29.06 1.29
CA LEU A 195 40.76 28.62 1.91
C LEU A 195 41.97 28.67 1.00
N ALA A 196 41.77 28.67 -0.32
CA ALA A 196 42.84 28.80 -1.32
C ALA A 196 43.44 30.22 -1.46
N LYS A 197 42.81 31.21 -0.83
CA LYS A 197 43.13 32.65 -1.10
C LYS A 197 44.34 33.22 -0.36
N SER A 198 44.87 32.60 0.71
CA SER A 198 46.07 33.15 1.42
C SER A 198 46.78 32.10 2.23
N PRO A 199 47.58 31.23 1.65
CA PRO A 199 48.37 30.27 2.39
C PRO A 199 49.41 30.96 3.28
N ARG A 200 49.43 30.60 4.59
CA ARG A 200 50.39 31.17 5.56
C ARG A 200 51.57 30.18 5.75
N LYS A 201 52.79 30.74 5.75
CA LYS A 201 54.00 29.94 6.00
C LYS A 201 54.03 29.51 7.46
N ALA A 202 54.15 28.20 7.71
CA ALA A 202 54.20 27.62 9.05
C ALA A 202 55.13 26.41 9.12
N THR A 203 55.51 26.05 10.33
CA THR A 203 56.22 24.80 10.58
C THR A 203 55.27 23.85 11.38
N ILE A 204 54.90 22.75 10.77
CA ILE A 204 54.12 21.70 11.48
C ILE A 204 55.11 20.80 12.24
N VAL A 205 54.90 20.66 13.54
CA VAL A 205 55.64 19.73 14.40
C VAL A 205 54.73 18.55 14.70
N THR A 206 55.12 17.38 14.27
CA THR A 206 54.31 16.16 14.53
C THR A 206 54.60 15.61 15.94
N LYS A 207 53.68 14.81 16.49
CA LYS A 207 53.89 14.11 17.78
C LYS A 207 55.08 13.17 17.78
N LYS A 208 55.57 12.74 16.62
CA LYS A 208 56.79 11.91 16.45
C LYS A 208 58.08 12.76 16.37
N GLY A 209 58.00 14.08 16.57
CA GLY A 209 59.15 14.98 16.56
C GLY A 209 59.57 15.50 15.17
N ALA A 210 58.93 15.06 14.08
CA ALA A 210 59.24 15.55 12.73
C ALA A 210 58.78 17.01 12.56
N ARG A 211 59.65 17.87 11.99
CA ARG A 211 59.37 19.28 11.66
C ARG A 211 59.27 19.46 10.17
N MET A 212 58.17 20.03 9.69
CA MET A 212 57.92 20.25 8.27
C MET A 212 57.58 21.72 8.02
N LYS A 213 58.39 22.43 7.17
CA LYS A 213 58.07 23.77 6.70
C LYS A 213 57.04 23.66 5.59
N VAL A 214 55.89 24.25 5.79
CA VAL A 214 54.72 24.13 4.89
C VAL A 214 53.99 25.46 4.74
N TRP A 215 53.09 25.52 3.78
CA TRP A 215 52.15 26.62 3.60
C TRP A 215 50.79 26.12 4.01
N VAL A 216 50.30 26.55 5.19
CA VAL A 216 48.98 26.18 5.68
C VAL A 216 47.92 26.94 4.87
N CYS A 217 47.08 26.19 4.22
CA CYS A 217 45.96 26.71 3.41
C CYS A 217 44.70 26.82 4.26
N SER A 218 44.46 25.84 5.15
CA SER A 218 43.32 25.85 6.09
C SER A 218 43.58 25.05 7.32
N GLU A 219 42.85 25.39 8.37
CA GLU A 219 42.86 24.72 9.64
C GLU A 219 41.41 24.57 10.14
N THR A 220 40.94 23.33 10.25
CA THR A 220 39.65 22.99 10.86
C THR A 220 39.86 22.41 12.25
N ALA A 221 38.81 22.09 12.96
CA ALA A 221 38.89 21.47 14.27
C ALA A 221 39.70 20.14 14.28
N THR A 222 39.67 19.39 13.19
CA THR A 222 40.23 18.03 13.10
C THR A 222 41.37 17.87 12.12
N VAL A 223 41.51 18.74 11.11
CA VAL A 223 42.43 18.57 9.99
C VAL A 223 43.12 19.90 9.65
N VAL A 224 44.36 19.83 9.25
CA VAL A 224 45.14 20.92 8.67
C VAL A 224 45.45 20.59 7.22
N SER A 225 45.07 21.48 6.30
CA SER A 225 45.40 21.39 4.89
C SER A 225 46.58 22.29 4.56
N TYR A 226 47.57 21.76 3.89
CA TYR A 226 48.83 22.48 3.62
C TYR A 226 49.44 22.14 2.27
N LYS A 227 50.29 23.03 1.77
CA LYS A 227 51.15 22.81 0.60
C LYS A 227 52.63 22.78 1.01
N LYS A 228 53.43 22.00 0.33
CA LYS A 228 54.88 21.97 0.55
C LYS A 228 55.60 23.16 -0.10
N THR A 229 55.03 23.75 -1.11
CA THR A 229 55.55 24.91 -1.85
C THR A 229 54.45 25.97 -2.04
N ASN A 230 54.83 27.24 -2.16
CA ASN A 230 53.91 28.36 -2.34
C ASN A 230 53.52 28.58 -3.83
N THR A 231 53.34 27.54 -4.59
CA THR A 231 52.92 27.68 -5.98
C THR A 231 51.40 27.45 -6.08
N PRO A 232 50.68 28.23 -6.92
CA PRO A 232 49.22 28.08 -7.03
C PRO A 232 48.79 26.67 -7.39
N LYS A 233 49.56 25.94 -8.19
CA LYS A 233 49.27 24.57 -8.66
C LYS A 233 49.84 23.47 -7.78
N ALA A 234 50.46 23.80 -6.61
CA ALA A 234 51.01 22.77 -5.71
C ALA A 234 49.90 21.92 -5.10
N PRO A 235 50.11 20.61 -5.00
CA PRO A 235 49.13 19.72 -4.39
C PRO A 235 48.90 20.08 -2.93
N ILE A 236 47.59 20.01 -2.53
CA ILE A 236 47.19 20.22 -1.14
C ILE A 236 47.23 18.87 -0.43
N PHE A 237 47.92 18.83 0.71
CA PHE A 237 47.98 17.67 1.60
C PHE A 237 47.12 17.94 2.83
N GLN A 238 46.57 16.89 3.40
CA GLN A 238 45.79 16.98 4.64
C GLN A 238 46.47 16.16 5.75
N MET A 239 46.50 16.70 6.96
CA MET A 239 47.00 16.01 8.14
C MET A 239 46.01 16.18 9.30
N SER A 240 45.64 15.08 9.93
CA SER A 240 44.82 15.14 11.15
C SER A 240 45.54 15.83 12.29
N LYS A 241 44.86 16.76 12.99
CA LYS A 241 45.39 17.42 14.20
C LYS A 241 45.79 16.45 15.30
N ALA A 242 45.19 15.27 15.35
CA ALA A 242 45.60 14.22 16.28
C ALA A 242 47.05 13.76 16.13
N LYS A 243 47.69 13.96 14.95
CA LYS A 243 49.09 13.64 14.65
C LYS A 243 50.03 14.84 14.81
N ILE A 244 49.47 16.04 14.98
CA ILE A 244 50.24 17.29 15.12
C ILE A 244 50.43 17.59 16.60
N LYS A 245 51.64 17.97 16.98
CA LYS A 245 51.99 18.47 18.31
C LYS A 245 51.79 19.97 18.39
N ASP A 246 52.30 20.69 17.37
CA ASP A 246 52.25 22.16 17.32
C ASP A 246 52.34 22.66 15.88
N ILE A 247 51.79 23.88 15.63
CA ILE A 247 51.90 24.62 14.35
C ILE A 247 52.49 25.99 14.68
N ILE A 248 53.71 26.22 14.23
CA ILE A 248 54.45 27.46 14.43
C ILE A 248 54.33 28.29 13.14
N TYR A 249 53.61 29.41 13.22
CA TYR A 249 53.42 30.34 12.12
C TYR A 249 54.56 31.32 11.96
#